data_d18538d82e681cbe1411a4f38b23b531
#
_entry.id   d18538d82e681cbe1411a4f38b23b531
#
_cell.length_a   1.000
_cell.length_b   1.000
_cell.length_c   1.000
_cell.angle_alpha   90.00
_cell.angle_beta   90.00
_cell.angle_gamma   90.00
#
_symmetry.space_group_name_H-M   'P 1'
#
loop_
_entity.id
_entity.type
_entity.pdbx_description
1 polymer ?
#
loop_
_entity_poly.entity_id
_entity_poly.type
_entity_poly.pdbx_seq_one_letter_code
_entity_poly.pdbx_strand_id
1 'polypeptide(L)'
;MACRIRIDRLLVERGLFESRAQAQTAIAAGRVTADEVVVAKPSQEIATDAVLRAEPAHPYVSRGGVKLAAALDHFRFDPRFDPCGRVCLDVGASTGGFSEVLLARGARRVYAVDVGRGQLHPSLRERAEIVSIEATDIRVLDPARLAERPDFIVVDTSFISLKLVLPPVFALARTPAHLLALIKPQFEAGRRRGKKGIVRDPLVHAAACDEIAAFVSSHGWRVAEIVPSSITGGDGNREFFIAADRS
;
A
#
# COMPACT_ATOMS: atom_id res chain seq x y z
N MET A 1 28.89 -12.87 30.68
CA MET A 1 28.67 -11.70 29.81
C MET A 1 27.31 -11.89 29.13
N ALA A 2 26.41 -10.94 29.19
CA ALA A 2 25.14 -11.04 28.50
C ALA A 2 25.40 -11.16 26.98
N CYS A 3 24.71 -12.09 26.32
CA CYS A 3 24.77 -12.25 24.88
C CYS A 3 24.20 -10.97 24.24
N ARG A 4 24.83 -10.48 23.17
CA ARG A 4 24.34 -9.30 22.43
C ARG A 4 23.79 -9.74 21.09
N ILE A 5 22.67 -9.16 20.70
CA ILE A 5 21.97 -9.47 19.46
C ILE A 5 21.47 -8.18 18.82
N ARG A 6 21.33 -8.18 17.49
CA ARG A 6 20.74 -7.07 16.75
C ARG A 6 19.33 -6.78 17.26
N ILE A 7 19.05 -5.52 17.53
CA ILE A 7 17.77 -5.10 18.12
C ILE A 7 16.56 -5.45 17.22
N ASP A 8 16.70 -5.32 15.88
CA ASP A 8 15.61 -5.67 14.95
C ASP A 8 15.22 -7.16 15.02
N ARG A 9 16.16 -8.02 15.35
CA ARG A 9 15.93 -9.44 15.58
C ARG A 9 15.39 -9.71 16.99
N LEU A 10 15.97 -9.08 18.02
CA LEU A 10 15.55 -9.26 19.41
C LEU A 10 14.08 -8.86 19.62
N LEU A 11 13.64 -7.79 18.96
CA LEU A 11 12.23 -7.33 19.02
C LEU A 11 11.25 -8.39 18.49
N VAL A 12 11.60 -9.10 17.43
CA VAL A 12 10.78 -10.18 16.87
C VAL A 12 10.85 -11.42 17.76
N GLU A 13 12.04 -11.81 18.24
CA GLU A 13 12.23 -12.97 19.13
C GLU A 13 11.45 -12.80 20.45
N ARG A 14 11.29 -11.57 20.94
CA ARG A 14 10.48 -11.26 22.13
C ARG A 14 8.99 -11.03 21.83
N GLY A 15 8.55 -11.18 20.59
CA GLY A 15 7.14 -11.02 20.18
C GLY A 15 6.63 -9.58 20.24
N LEU A 16 7.52 -8.57 20.30
CA LEU A 16 7.14 -7.16 20.28
C LEU A 16 6.74 -6.68 18.87
N PHE A 17 7.19 -7.37 17.83
CA PHE A 17 6.78 -7.18 16.45
C PHE A 17 6.70 -8.53 15.74
N GLU A 18 5.81 -8.66 14.77
CA GLU A 18 5.62 -9.89 13.99
C GLU A 18 6.72 -10.09 12.93
N SER A 19 7.38 -9.00 12.52
CA SER A 19 8.43 -9.05 11.50
C SER A 19 9.54 -8.04 11.75
N ARG A 20 10.74 -8.36 11.22
CA ARG A 20 11.87 -7.43 11.25
C ARG A 20 11.61 -6.12 10.50
N ALA A 21 10.77 -6.16 9.47
CA ALA A 21 10.40 -4.96 8.71
C ALA A 21 9.59 -3.98 9.58
N GLN A 22 8.63 -4.47 10.36
CA GLN A 22 7.88 -3.66 11.34
C GLN A 22 8.81 -3.11 12.42
N ALA A 23 9.68 -3.95 12.99
CA ALA A 23 10.67 -3.52 13.99
C ALA A 23 11.59 -2.41 13.46
N GLN A 24 12.10 -2.55 12.24
CA GLN A 24 12.96 -1.56 11.59
C GLN A 24 12.23 -0.24 11.35
N THR A 25 10.96 -0.30 10.96
CA THR A 25 10.13 0.89 10.78
C THR A 25 9.89 1.61 12.10
N ALA A 26 9.59 0.88 13.18
CA ALA A 26 9.42 1.43 14.51
C ALA A 26 10.72 2.08 15.05
N ILE A 27 11.87 1.44 14.83
CA ILE A 27 13.19 1.99 15.19
C ILE A 27 13.45 3.29 14.43
N ALA A 28 13.23 3.30 13.11
CA ALA A 28 13.43 4.49 12.29
C ALA A 28 12.50 5.66 12.70
N ALA A 29 11.32 5.35 13.25
CA ALA A 29 10.38 6.32 13.80
C ALA A 29 10.71 6.75 15.25
N GLY A 30 11.80 6.24 15.86
CA GLY A 30 12.17 6.55 17.25
C GLY A 30 11.22 5.95 18.30
N ARG A 31 10.46 4.91 17.94
CA ARG A 31 9.44 4.28 18.81
C ARG A 31 9.96 3.08 19.60
N VAL A 32 11.28 2.88 19.62
CA VAL A 32 11.91 1.75 20.33
C VAL A 32 12.96 2.29 21.30
N THR A 33 12.90 1.85 22.57
CA THR A 33 13.92 2.09 23.56
C THR A 33 14.45 0.78 24.13
N ALA A 34 15.74 0.78 24.49
CA ALA A 34 16.39 -0.29 25.26
C ALA A 34 17.03 0.37 26.49
N ASP A 35 16.69 -0.12 27.68
CA ASP A 35 17.13 0.47 28.97
C ASP A 35 16.90 1.99 29.00
N GLU A 36 15.71 2.41 28.56
CA GLU A 36 15.24 3.81 28.45
C GLU A 36 15.98 4.68 27.42
N VAL A 37 16.98 4.14 26.71
CA VAL A 37 17.70 4.84 25.63
C VAL A 37 17.07 4.54 24.28
N VAL A 38 16.79 5.61 23.50
CA VAL A 38 16.22 5.45 22.14
C VAL A 38 17.22 4.71 21.23
N VAL A 39 16.71 3.68 20.57
CA VAL A 39 17.50 2.88 19.60
C VAL A 39 17.58 3.63 18.27
N ALA A 40 18.80 3.93 17.81
CA ALA A 40 19.01 4.73 16.61
C ALA A 40 19.08 3.90 15.31
N LYS A 41 19.48 2.63 15.40
CA LYS A 41 19.73 1.79 14.20
C LYS A 41 19.24 0.36 14.39
N PRO A 42 18.58 -0.24 13.37
CA PRO A 42 18.12 -1.64 13.45
C PRO A 42 19.24 -2.67 13.66
N SER A 43 20.44 -2.35 13.24
CA SER A 43 21.63 -3.21 13.40
C SER A 43 22.32 -3.05 14.75
N GLN A 44 21.88 -2.15 15.61
CA GLN A 44 22.47 -1.93 16.93
C GLN A 44 22.37 -3.22 17.76
N GLU A 45 23.49 -3.61 18.35
CA GLU A 45 23.54 -4.78 19.23
C GLU A 45 23.15 -4.38 20.66
N ILE A 46 22.19 -5.08 21.21
CA ILE A 46 21.65 -4.86 22.56
C ILE A 46 21.81 -6.14 23.37
N ALA A 47 22.01 -6.02 24.66
CA ALA A 47 22.02 -7.16 25.57
C ALA A 47 20.67 -7.91 25.53
N THR A 48 20.74 -9.23 25.51
CA THR A 48 19.49 -10.05 25.40
C THR A 48 18.58 -9.92 26.60
N ASP A 49 19.03 -9.38 27.72
CA ASP A 49 18.27 -9.12 28.96
C ASP A 49 17.85 -7.65 29.12
N ALA A 50 18.18 -6.77 28.16
CA ALA A 50 17.77 -5.38 28.19
C ALA A 50 16.25 -5.19 28.31
N VAL A 51 15.82 -4.15 29.01
CA VAL A 51 14.41 -3.76 29.09
C VAL A 51 14.01 -3.03 27.82
N LEU A 52 13.13 -3.65 27.02
CA LEU A 52 12.67 -3.09 25.76
C LEU A 52 11.28 -2.48 25.91
N ARG A 53 11.10 -1.26 25.37
CA ARG A 53 9.80 -0.66 25.10
C ARG A 53 9.72 -0.39 23.60
N ALA A 54 8.62 -0.79 22.97
CA ALA A 54 8.43 -0.64 21.55
C ALA A 54 6.96 -0.38 21.21
N GLU A 55 6.74 0.58 20.35
CA GLU A 55 5.43 0.92 19.79
C GLU A 55 5.48 0.83 18.28
N PRO A 56 4.39 0.40 17.61
CA PRO A 56 4.30 0.46 16.16
C PRO A 56 4.50 1.90 15.63
N ALA A 57 5.15 2.03 14.48
CA ALA A 57 5.35 3.33 13.84
C ALA A 57 4.04 3.94 13.30
N HIS A 58 3.04 3.10 13.04
CA HIS A 58 1.72 3.46 12.54
C HIS A 58 0.70 2.37 12.95
N PRO A 59 -0.61 2.68 12.96
CA PRO A 59 -1.64 1.75 13.43
C PRO A 59 -2.01 0.66 12.42
N TYR A 60 -1.42 0.64 11.22
CA TYR A 60 -1.80 -0.25 10.13
C TYR A 60 -0.87 -1.47 10.04
N VAL A 61 -1.38 -2.59 9.47
CA VAL A 61 -0.62 -3.83 9.23
C VAL A 61 0.59 -3.61 8.30
N SER A 62 0.58 -2.56 7.48
CA SER A 62 1.71 -2.18 6.62
C SER A 62 1.77 -0.68 6.34
N ARG A 63 2.94 -0.22 5.83
CA ARG A 63 3.15 1.16 5.34
C ARG A 63 2.16 1.58 4.24
N GLY A 64 1.60 0.60 3.50
CA GLY A 64 0.54 0.86 2.52
C GLY A 64 -0.64 1.60 3.15
N GLY A 65 -1.08 1.18 4.35
CA GLY A 65 -2.17 1.84 5.07
C GLY A 65 -1.92 3.32 5.31
N VAL A 66 -0.69 3.71 5.66
CA VAL A 66 -0.33 5.14 5.84
C VAL A 66 -0.54 5.93 4.53
N LYS A 67 -0.17 5.35 3.38
CA LYS A 67 -0.33 6.00 2.07
C LYS A 67 -1.80 6.23 1.73
N LEU A 68 -2.62 5.16 1.81
CA LEU A 68 -4.03 5.25 1.44
C LEU A 68 -4.81 6.13 2.42
N ALA A 69 -4.56 6.01 3.73
CA ALA A 69 -5.22 6.86 4.72
C ALA A 69 -4.99 8.35 4.43
N ALA A 70 -3.74 8.74 4.13
CA ALA A 70 -3.42 10.11 3.80
C ALA A 70 -4.08 10.57 2.48
N ALA A 71 -4.17 9.70 1.47
CA ALA A 71 -4.87 10.01 0.23
C ALA A 71 -6.37 10.23 0.47
N LEU A 72 -7.03 9.35 1.23
CA LEU A 72 -8.44 9.51 1.58
C LEU A 72 -8.68 10.75 2.45
N ASP A 73 -7.75 11.11 3.33
CA ASP A 73 -7.83 12.35 4.11
C ASP A 73 -7.71 13.60 3.23
N HIS A 74 -6.88 13.57 2.18
CA HIS A 74 -6.80 14.63 1.18
C HIS A 74 -8.16 14.82 0.48
N PHE A 75 -8.79 13.73 0.06
CA PHE A 75 -10.07 13.76 -0.65
C PHE A 75 -11.31 13.75 0.27
N ARG A 76 -11.18 13.92 1.59
CA ARG A 76 -12.27 13.74 2.58
C ARG A 76 -13.54 14.58 2.33
N PHE A 77 -13.44 15.66 1.58
CA PHE A 77 -14.58 16.50 1.22
C PHE A 77 -15.17 16.19 -0.16
N ASP A 78 -14.59 15.24 -0.88
CA ASP A 78 -15.10 14.79 -2.16
C ASP A 78 -15.78 13.41 -1.98
N PRO A 79 -17.12 13.34 -2.01
CA PRO A 79 -17.86 12.10 -1.76
C PRO A 79 -17.58 11.00 -2.80
N ARG A 80 -16.97 11.35 -3.93
CA ARG A 80 -16.54 10.35 -4.92
C ARG A 80 -15.46 9.43 -4.35
N PHE A 81 -14.61 9.93 -3.47
CA PHE A 81 -13.49 9.19 -2.90
C PHE A 81 -13.73 8.74 -1.45
N ASP A 82 -14.99 8.66 -1.03
CA ASP A 82 -15.37 8.02 0.23
C ASP A 82 -15.69 6.54 0.00
N PRO A 83 -14.95 5.59 0.61
CA PRO A 83 -15.23 4.15 0.47
C PRO A 83 -16.39 3.65 1.32
N CYS A 84 -17.03 4.50 2.14
CA CYS A 84 -18.09 4.10 3.05
C CYS A 84 -19.27 3.47 2.30
N GLY A 85 -19.69 2.28 2.76
CA GLY A 85 -20.78 1.50 2.17
C GLY A 85 -20.49 0.86 0.80
N ARG A 86 -19.30 1.06 0.23
CA ARG A 86 -18.94 0.62 -1.12
C ARG A 86 -18.40 -0.81 -1.17
N VAL A 87 -18.43 -1.38 -2.37
CA VAL A 87 -17.72 -2.61 -2.72
C VAL A 87 -16.37 -2.22 -3.30
N CYS A 88 -15.32 -2.54 -2.60
CA CYS A 88 -13.96 -2.14 -2.93
C CYS A 88 -13.18 -3.26 -3.61
N LEU A 89 -12.26 -2.90 -4.50
CA LEU A 89 -11.25 -3.79 -5.08
C LEU A 89 -9.86 -3.25 -4.71
N ASP A 90 -9.10 -4.02 -3.95
CA ASP A 90 -7.71 -3.74 -3.58
C ASP A 90 -6.79 -4.59 -4.46
N VAL A 91 -6.08 -3.96 -5.38
CA VAL A 91 -5.19 -4.62 -6.35
C VAL A 91 -3.74 -4.46 -5.93
N GLY A 92 -3.09 -5.59 -5.62
CA GLY A 92 -1.78 -5.63 -4.99
C GLY A 92 -1.90 -5.52 -3.46
N ALA A 93 -2.86 -6.26 -2.88
CA ALA A 93 -3.22 -6.14 -1.48
C ALA A 93 -2.07 -6.49 -0.52
N SER A 94 -1.16 -7.40 -0.89
CA SER A 94 0.00 -7.81 -0.07
C SER A 94 -0.44 -8.17 1.36
N THR A 95 0.14 -7.52 2.38
CA THR A 95 -0.27 -7.68 3.80
C THR A 95 -1.65 -7.10 4.13
N GLY A 96 -2.27 -6.35 3.24
CA GLY A 96 -3.63 -5.83 3.42
C GLY A 96 -3.71 -4.41 3.98
N GLY A 97 -2.63 -3.63 3.88
CA GLY A 97 -2.66 -2.27 4.44
C GLY A 97 -3.71 -1.35 3.80
N PHE A 98 -3.95 -1.47 2.48
CA PHE A 98 -5.04 -0.74 1.83
C PHE A 98 -6.40 -1.30 2.24
N SER A 99 -6.56 -2.63 2.24
CA SER A 99 -7.79 -3.30 2.68
C SER A 99 -8.19 -2.90 4.09
N GLU A 100 -7.24 -2.83 5.04
CA GLU A 100 -7.48 -2.39 6.42
C GLU A 100 -8.03 -0.97 6.49
N VAL A 101 -7.44 -0.04 5.74
CA VAL A 101 -7.91 1.35 5.68
C VAL A 101 -9.30 1.44 5.07
N LEU A 102 -9.57 0.70 3.99
CA LEU A 102 -10.91 0.66 3.38
C LEU A 102 -11.96 0.19 4.39
N LEU A 103 -11.69 -0.87 5.15
CA LEU A 103 -12.59 -1.34 6.21
C LEU A 103 -12.75 -0.30 7.32
N ALA A 104 -11.67 0.31 7.79
CA ALA A 104 -11.71 1.36 8.82
C ALA A 104 -12.52 2.58 8.38
N ARG A 105 -12.62 2.83 7.06
CA ARG A 105 -13.45 3.87 6.44
C ARG A 105 -14.86 3.39 6.07
N GLY A 106 -15.28 2.20 6.54
CA GLY A 106 -16.64 1.72 6.39
C GLY A 106 -16.96 1.05 5.05
N ALA A 107 -15.96 0.58 4.30
CA ALA A 107 -16.19 -0.24 3.11
C ALA A 107 -17.06 -1.46 3.48
N ARG A 108 -18.08 -1.74 2.68
CA ARG A 108 -19.00 -2.85 2.92
C ARG A 108 -18.37 -4.21 2.57
N ARG A 109 -17.52 -4.22 1.55
CA ARG A 109 -16.79 -5.41 1.09
C ARG A 109 -15.48 -4.99 0.43
N VAL A 110 -14.44 -5.78 0.64
CA VAL A 110 -13.14 -5.59 -0.01
C VAL A 110 -12.70 -6.90 -0.66
N TYR A 111 -12.51 -6.88 -1.97
CA TYR A 111 -11.82 -7.95 -2.70
C TYR A 111 -10.33 -7.63 -2.69
N ALA A 112 -9.56 -8.37 -1.91
CA ALA A 112 -8.12 -8.21 -1.77
C ALA A 112 -7.40 -9.16 -2.75
N VAL A 113 -6.91 -8.62 -3.88
CA VAL A 113 -6.30 -9.40 -4.97
C VAL A 113 -4.79 -9.24 -4.94
N ASP A 114 -4.06 -10.36 -4.90
CA ASP A 114 -2.59 -10.37 -4.96
C ASP A 114 -2.06 -11.61 -5.69
N VAL A 115 -0.91 -11.46 -6.37
CA VAL A 115 -0.18 -12.58 -6.99
C VAL A 115 0.55 -13.45 -5.96
N GLY A 116 0.84 -12.91 -4.79
CA GLY A 116 1.46 -13.61 -3.67
C GLY A 116 0.53 -14.63 -3.02
N ARG A 117 1.09 -15.41 -2.12
CA ARG A 117 0.34 -16.43 -1.35
C ARG A 117 0.59 -16.24 0.13
N GLY A 118 -0.47 -16.33 0.93
CA GLY A 118 -0.37 -16.28 2.38
C GLY A 118 0.16 -14.95 2.91
N GLN A 119 0.04 -13.86 2.15
CA GLN A 119 0.58 -12.56 2.53
C GLN A 119 -0.39 -11.73 3.38
N LEU A 120 -1.69 -11.90 3.16
CA LEU A 120 -2.70 -11.13 3.88
C LEU A 120 -2.59 -11.38 5.38
N HIS A 121 -2.56 -10.31 6.17
CA HIS A 121 -2.40 -10.37 7.62
C HIS A 121 -3.50 -11.23 8.27
N PRO A 122 -3.21 -12.09 9.28
CA PRO A 122 -4.20 -12.96 9.90
C PRO A 122 -5.45 -12.22 10.39
N SER A 123 -5.31 -11.07 11.04
CA SER A 123 -6.45 -10.26 11.52
C SER A 123 -7.40 -9.80 10.43
N LEU A 124 -6.92 -9.71 9.18
CA LEU A 124 -7.74 -9.31 8.04
C LEU A 124 -8.38 -10.52 7.35
N ARG A 125 -7.74 -11.69 7.39
CA ARG A 125 -8.31 -12.94 6.83
C ARG A 125 -9.57 -13.38 7.56
N GLU A 126 -9.68 -13.06 8.83
CA GLU A 126 -10.83 -13.44 9.68
C GLU A 126 -12.03 -12.49 9.51
N ARG A 127 -11.85 -11.38 8.77
CA ARG A 127 -12.91 -10.41 8.56
C ARG A 127 -13.89 -10.86 7.47
N ALA A 128 -15.16 -10.96 7.80
CA ALA A 128 -16.21 -11.40 6.87
C ALA A 128 -16.39 -10.46 5.67
N GLU A 129 -16.01 -9.20 5.83
CA GLU A 129 -16.07 -8.17 4.79
C GLU A 129 -14.95 -8.33 3.75
N ILE A 130 -13.87 -9.08 4.05
CA ILE A 130 -12.75 -9.30 3.13
C ILE A 130 -12.90 -10.62 2.38
N VAL A 131 -12.79 -10.54 1.08
CA VAL A 131 -12.64 -11.71 0.19
C VAL A 131 -11.20 -11.73 -0.30
N SER A 132 -10.38 -12.61 0.27
CA SER A 132 -8.99 -12.79 -0.14
C SER A 132 -8.90 -13.57 -1.44
N ILE A 133 -8.24 -12.99 -2.44
CA ILE A 133 -8.03 -13.56 -3.78
C ILE A 133 -6.52 -13.58 -4.06
N GLU A 134 -5.80 -14.35 -3.26
CA GLU A 134 -4.35 -14.53 -3.40
C GLU A 134 -3.98 -15.51 -4.54
N ALA A 135 -2.69 -15.56 -4.89
CA ALA A 135 -2.12 -16.33 -6.00
C ALA A 135 -2.83 -16.04 -7.33
N THR A 136 -3.29 -14.80 -7.51
CA THR A 136 -4.10 -14.42 -8.66
C THR A 136 -3.57 -13.12 -9.27
N ASP A 137 -3.23 -13.20 -10.56
CA ASP A 137 -2.92 -12.02 -11.34
C ASP A 137 -4.22 -11.33 -11.76
N ILE A 138 -4.36 -10.05 -11.44
CA ILE A 138 -5.54 -9.26 -11.78
C ILE A 138 -5.85 -9.27 -13.27
N ARG A 139 -4.82 -9.45 -14.12
CA ARG A 139 -4.94 -9.47 -15.58
C ARG A 139 -5.73 -10.68 -16.11
N VAL A 140 -5.83 -11.72 -15.31
CA VAL A 140 -6.54 -12.97 -15.66
C VAL A 140 -7.58 -13.35 -14.62
N LEU A 141 -7.94 -12.44 -13.72
CA LEU A 141 -8.99 -12.67 -12.74
C LEU A 141 -10.33 -12.91 -13.44
N ASP A 142 -10.92 -14.07 -13.19
CA ASP A 142 -12.27 -14.38 -13.63
C ASP A 142 -13.28 -13.46 -12.89
N PRO A 143 -14.07 -12.65 -13.61
CA PRO A 143 -15.09 -11.78 -13.02
C PRO A 143 -16.12 -12.54 -12.17
N ALA A 144 -16.36 -13.83 -12.43
CA ALA A 144 -17.27 -14.67 -11.66
C ALA A 144 -16.83 -14.89 -10.20
N ARG A 145 -15.56 -14.65 -9.88
CA ARG A 145 -15.05 -14.66 -8.50
C ARG A 145 -15.48 -13.45 -7.66
N LEU A 146 -16.01 -12.41 -8.32
CA LEU A 146 -16.54 -11.22 -7.66
C LEU A 146 -18.06 -11.34 -7.60
N ALA A 147 -18.60 -11.66 -6.43
CA ALA A 147 -20.06 -11.77 -6.24
C ALA A 147 -20.80 -10.46 -6.57
N GLU A 148 -20.11 -9.34 -6.42
CA GLU A 148 -20.59 -8.00 -6.77
C GLU A 148 -19.47 -7.22 -7.48
N ARG A 149 -19.81 -6.45 -8.51
CA ARG A 149 -18.82 -5.60 -9.19
C ARG A 149 -18.39 -4.43 -8.29
N PRO A 150 -17.07 -4.17 -8.16
CA PRO A 150 -16.58 -3.07 -7.34
C PRO A 150 -16.91 -1.71 -7.95
N ASP A 151 -17.14 -0.74 -7.09
CA ASP A 151 -17.35 0.67 -7.44
C ASP A 151 -16.32 1.61 -6.81
N PHE A 152 -15.44 1.08 -5.96
CA PHE A 152 -14.29 1.79 -5.42
C PHE A 152 -13.04 0.94 -5.58
N ILE A 153 -12.04 1.47 -6.27
CA ILE A 153 -10.86 0.70 -6.66
C ILE A 153 -9.62 1.38 -6.10
N VAL A 154 -8.77 0.59 -5.45
CA VAL A 154 -7.44 1.02 -5.04
C VAL A 154 -6.39 0.11 -5.67
N VAL A 155 -5.24 0.68 -6.06
CA VAL A 155 -4.17 -0.07 -6.73
C VAL A 155 -2.81 0.31 -6.14
N ASP A 156 -2.11 -0.69 -5.59
CA ASP A 156 -0.71 -0.57 -5.12
C ASP A 156 0.14 -1.73 -5.64
N THR A 157 0.32 -1.82 -6.95
CA THR A 157 1.12 -2.88 -7.57
C THR A 157 2.59 -2.49 -7.69
N SER A 158 3.49 -3.48 -7.65
CA SER A 158 4.94 -3.28 -7.82
C SER A 158 5.47 -4.13 -8.99
N PHE A 159 6.56 -3.66 -9.59
CA PHE A 159 7.27 -4.33 -10.69
C PHE A 159 6.48 -4.46 -12.01
N ILE A 160 5.38 -3.75 -12.14
CA ILE A 160 4.51 -3.72 -13.32
C ILE A 160 4.01 -2.29 -13.55
N SER A 161 3.81 -1.89 -14.81
CA SER A 161 3.19 -0.62 -15.16
C SER A 161 1.68 -0.66 -14.93
N LEU A 162 1.11 0.44 -14.44
CA LEU A 162 -0.34 0.63 -14.33
C LEU A 162 -1.05 0.48 -15.69
N LYS A 163 -0.38 0.77 -16.81
CA LYS A 163 -0.94 0.58 -18.16
C LYS A 163 -1.30 -0.89 -18.46
N LEU A 164 -0.66 -1.85 -17.79
CA LEU A 164 -0.98 -3.28 -17.92
C LEU A 164 -2.02 -3.77 -16.91
N VAL A 165 -2.11 -3.09 -15.77
CA VAL A 165 -3.00 -3.46 -14.65
C VAL A 165 -4.38 -2.86 -14.81
N LEU A 166 -4.47 -1.60 -15.21
CA LEU A 166 -5.73 -0.85 -15.22
C LEU A 166 -6.78 -1.34 -16.22
N PRO A 167 -6.47 -1.78 -17.46
CA PRO A 167 -7.51 -2.23 -18.41
C PRO A 167 -8.39 -3.36 -17.85
N PRO A 168 -7.87 -4.48 -17.33
CA PRO A 168 -8.70 -5.50 -16.70
C PRO A 168 -9.44 -4.98 -15.46
N VAL A 169 -8.83 -4.11 -14.65
CA VAL A 169 -9.47 -3.48 -13.49
C VAL A 169 -10.69 -2.66 -13.93
N PHE A 170 -10.56 -1.87 -15.00
CA PHE A 170 -11.66 -1.08 -15.56
C PHE A 170 -12.81 -1.95 -16.07
N ALA A 171 -12.51 -3.13 -16.63
CA ALA A 171 -13.52 -4.08 -17.07
C ALA A 171 -14.29 -4.73 -15.90
N LEU A 172 -13.66 -4.90 -14.75
CA LEU A 172 -14.27 -5.44 -13.54
C LEU A 172 -15.17 -4.42 -12.84
N ALA A 173 -14.87 -3.13 -12.94
CA ALA A 173 -15.61 -2.08 -12.28
C ALA A 173 -17.07 -1.95 -12.78
N ARG A 174 -17.97 -1.63 -11.86
CA ARG A 174 -19.31 -1.15 -12.28
C ARG A 174 -19.25 0.32 -12.70
N THR A 175 -20.37 0.85 -13.17
CA THR A 175 -20.57 2.29 -13.42
C THR A 175 -21.72 2.78 -12.53
N PRO A 176 -21.58 3.87 -11.76
CA PRO A 176 -20.36 4.67 -11.58
C PRO A 176 -19.28 3.95 -10.77
N ALA A 177 -18.01 4.36 -10.97
CA ALA A 177 -16.88 3.83 -10.21
C ALA A 177 -15.81 4.90 -9.96
N HIS A 178 -14.98 4.67 -8.91
CA HIS A 178 -13.95 5.59 -8.44
C HIS A 178 -12.63 4.85 -8.27
N LEU A 179 -11.53 5.50 -8.60
CA LEU A 179 -10.18 4.94 -8.63
C LEU A 179 -9.22 5.80 -7.82
N LEU A 180 -8.44 5.17 -6.94
CA LEU A 180 -7.21 5.70 -6.36
C LEU A 180 -6.07 4.73 -6.68
N ALA A 181 -5.21 5.05 -7.63
CA ALA A 181 -4.10 4.19 -8.01
C ALA A 181 -2.75 4.85 -7.71
N LEU A 182 -1.82 4.07 -7.18
CA LEU A 182 -0.48 4.55 -6.83
C LEU A 182 0.43 4.47 -8.06
N ILE A 183 0.78 5.64 -8.62
CA ILE A 183 1.78 5.78 -9.68
C ILE A 183 3.15 5.63 -9.06
N LYS A 184 3.93 4.70 -9.57
CA LYS A 184 5.32 4.44 -9.17
C LYS A 184 6.24 4.73 -10.34
N PRO A 185 6.85 5.93 -10.42
CA PRO A 185 7.64 6.36 -11.57
C PRO A 185 8.74 5.35 -11.96
N GLN A 186 9.29 4.62 -10.98
CA GLN A 186 10.29 3.59 -11.25
C GLN A 186 9.75 2.40 -12.08
N PHE A 187 8.44 2.18 -12.14
CA PHE A 187 7.83 1.14 -12.96
C PHE A 187 7.20 1.67 -14.25
N GLU A 188 7.00 2.99 -14.36
CA GLU A 188 6.44 3.65 -15.53
C GLU A 188 7.53 4.18 -16.47
N ALA A 189 8.67 4.62 -15.94
CA ALA A 189 9.72 5.34 -16.68
C ALA A 189 10.53 4.48 -17.70
N GLY A 190 10.32 3.16 -17.77
CA GLY A 190 11.04 2.27 -18.69
C GLY A 190 12.56 2.38 -18.54
N ARG A 191 13.27 2.74 -19.61
CA ARG A 191 14.74 2.91 -19.61
C ARG A 191 15.23 4.16 -18.88
N ARG A 192 14.37 5.12 -18.53
CA ARG A 192 14.69 6.36 -17.79
C ARG A 192 14.89 6.13 -16.29
N ARG A 193 14.94 4.87 -15.83
CA ARG A 193 15.25 4.51 -14.44
C ARG A 193 16.67 4.93 -14.10
N GLY A 194 16.83 5.62 -12.97
CA GLY A 194 18.14 5.98 -12.44
C GLY A 194 18.98 4.77 -12.01
N LYS A 195 20.24 5.00 -11.70
CA LYS A 195 21.12 3.97 -11.09
C LYS A 195 20.44 3.42 -9.83
N LYS A 196 20.44 2.09 -9.66
CA LYS A 196 19.80 1.35 -8.56
C LYS A 196 18.26 1.43 -8.53
N GLY A 197 17.58 1.78 -9.64
CA GLY A 197 16.12 1.80 -9.72
C GLY A 197 15.44 2.98 -9.00
N ILE A 198 16.20 3.97 -8.50
CA ILE A 198 15.65 5.16 -7.87
C ILE A 198 15.53 6.28 -8.89
N VAL A 199 14.31 6.78 -9.09
CA VAL A 199 14.01 7.94 -9.93
C VAL A 199 14.04 9.19 -9.05
N ARG A 200 14.96 10.11 -9.34
CA ARG A 200 15.11 11.37 -8.58
C ARG A 200 14.75 12.62 -9.38
N ASP A 201 14.74 12.50 -10.70
CA ASP A 201 14.47 13.61 -11.59
C ASP A 201 12.99 13.98 -11.57
N PRO A 202 12.65 15.24 -11.17
CA PRO A 202 11.26 15.71 -11.16
C PRO A 202 10.59 15.67 -12.54
N LEU A 203 11.34 15.84 -13.63
CA LEU A 203 10.80 15.76 -14.97
C LEU A 203 10.36 14.34 -15.33
N VAL A 204 11.08 13.33 -14.85
CA VAL A 204 10.68 11.92 -15.02
C VAL A 204 9.45 11.61 -14.17
N HIS A 205 9.33 12.18 -12.97
CA HIS A 205 8.13 12.06 -12.16
C HIS A 205 6.91 12.66 -12.86
N ALA A 206 7.03 13.91 -13.34
CA ALA A 206 5.96 14.60 -14.07
C ALA A 206 5.55 13.80 -15.31
N ALA A 207 6.50 13.39 -16.14
CA ALA A 207 6.22 12.60 -17.34
C ALA A 207 5.49 11.28 -17.02
N ALA A 208 5.86 10.57 -15.95
CA ALA A 208 5.17 9.35 -15.55
C ALA A 208 3.73 9.64 -15.12
N CYS A 209 3.49 10.72 -14.36
CA CYS A 209 2.17 11.15 -13.96
C CYS A 209 1.30 11.53 -15.18
N ASP A 210 1.84 12.33 -16.10
CA ASP A 210 1.14 12.78 -17.32
C ASP A 210 0.78 11.59 -18.23
N GLU A 211 1.72 10.65 -18.40
CA GLU A 211 1.49 9.43 -19.19
C GLU A 211 0.37 8.56 -18.61
N ILE A 212 0.31 8.40 -17.29
CA ILE A 212 -0.75 7.62 -16.64
C ILE A 212 -2.08 8.39 -16.68
N ALA A 213 -2.08 9.71 -16.47
CA ALA A 213 -3.28 10.53 -16.60
C ALA A 213 -3.89 10.46 -17.99
N ALA A 214 -3.08 10.60 -19.03
CA ALA A 214 -3.52 10.45 -20.42
C ALA A 214 -4.07 9.05 -20.70
N PHE A 215 -3.40 8.01 -20.18
CA PHE A 215 -3.84 6.62 -20.32
C PHE A 215 -5.20 6.39 -19.66
N VAL A 216 -5.39 6.83 -18.42
CA VAL A 216 -6.65 6.72 -17.67
C VAL A 216 -7.77 7.45 -18.40
N SER A 217 -7.49 8.67 -18.88
CA SER A 217 -8.47 9.48 -19.64
C SER A 217 -8.87 8.82 -20.97
N SER A 218 -7.91 8.19 -21.68
CA SER A 218 -8.20 7.49 -22.94
C SER A 218 -9.11 6.25 -22.79
N HIS A 219 -9.26 5.76 -21.55
CA HIS A 219 -10.16 4.66 -21.20
C HIS A 219 -11.51 5.12 -20.63
N GLY A 220 -11.88 6.39 -20.83
CA GLY A 220 -13.17 6.93 -20.43
C GLY A 220 -13.30 7.24 -18.92
N TRP A 221 -12.17 7.37 -18.22
CA TRP A 221 -12.15 7.84 -16.84
C TRP A 221 -11.77 9.32 -16.78
N ARG A 222 -12.45 10.08 -15.95
CA ARG A 222 -12.12 11.48 -15.70
C ARG A 222 -11.10 11.55 -14.57
N VAL A 223 -9.91 12.02 -14.86
CA VAL A 223 -8.90 12.30 -13.84
C VAL A 223 -9.31 13.53 -13.05
N ALA A 224 -9.45 13.37 -11.73
CA ALA A 224 -9.79 14.45 -10.81
C ALA A 224 -8.52 15.18 -10.36
N GLU A 225 -7.52 14.46 -9.89
CA GLU A 225 -6.28 15.04 -9.37
C GLU A 225 -5.16 13.98 -9.31
N ILE A 226 -3.90 14.44 -9.33
CA ILE A 226 -2.72 13.64 -8.98
C ILE A 226 -2.03 14.31 -7.79
N VAL A 227 -1.87 13.54 -6.69
CA VAL A 227 -1.26 14.04 -5.45
C VAL A 227 -0.05 13.19 -5.04
N PRO A 228 0.99 13.77 -4.43
CA PRO A 228 2.10 12.99 -3.93
C PRO A 228 1.66 12.08 -2.79
N SER A 229 2.21 10.87 -2.73
CA SER A 229 2.08 10.00 -1.56
C SER A 229 2.71 10.65 -0.33
N SER A 230 2.08 10.48 0.84
CA SER A 230 2.56 11.04 2.11
C SER A 230 3.91 10.47 2.56
N ILE A 231 4.26 9.28 2.08
CA ILE A 231 5.54 8.63 2.34
C ILE A 231 6.12 8.06 1.04
N THR A 232 7.44 7.89 1.00
CA THR A 232 8.14 7.24 -0.11
C THR A 232 7.92 5.72 -0.12
N GLY A 233 8.15 5.08 -1.25
CA GLY A 233 8.25 3.63 -1.39
C GLY A 233 9.34 3.03 -0.49
N GLY A 234 9.35 1.71 -0.35
CA GLY A 234 10.31 0.98 0.50
C GLY A 234 11.77 1.16 0.07
N ASP A 235 12.00 1.43 -1.19
CA ASP A 235 13.30 1.72 -1.83
C ASP A 235 13.66 3.22 -1.86
N GLY A 236 12.78 4.10 -1.31
CA GLY A 236 12.96 5.53 -1.23
C GLY A 236 12.48 6.32 -2.47
N ASN A 237 11.80 5.67 -3.42
CA ASN A 237 11.18 6.36 -4.55
C ASN A 237 9.99 7.22 -4.12
N ARG A 238 9.84 8.39 -4.74
CA ARG A 238 8.60 9.17 -4.67
C ARG A 238 7.50 8.46 -5.46
N GLU A 239 6.30 8.47 -4.90
CA GLU A 239 5.11 7.85 -5.49
C GLU A 239 3.96 8.87 -5.48
N PHE A 240 2.96 8.67 -6.33
CA PHE A 240 1.85 9.61 -6.49
C PHE A 240 0.54 8.85 -6.58
N PHE A 241 -0.54 9.36 -5.97
CA PHE A 241 -1.88 8.86 -6.22
C PHE A 241 -2.52 9.60 -7.38
N ILE A 242 -3.07 8.84 -8.32
CA ILE A 242 -4.05 9.36 -9.29
C ILE A 242 -5.45 9.04 -8.78
N ALA A 243 -6.28 10.08 -8.68
CA ALA A 243 -7.70 10.00 -8.38
C ALA A 243 -8.49 10.18 -9.67
N ALA A 244 -9.38 9.24 -9.98
CA ALA A 244 -10.21 9.30 -11.16
C ALA A 244 -11.59 8.70 -10.91
N ASP A 245 -12.58 9.10 -11.73
CA ASP A 245 -13.93 8.56 -11.67
C ASP A 245 -14.49 8.28 -13.08
N ARG A 246 -15.44 7.38 -13.14
CA ARG A 246 -16.23 7.07 -14.32
C ARG A 246 -17.70 7.07 -13.96
N SER A 247 -18.50 7.96 -14.57
CA SER A 247 -19.96 8.07 -14.47
C SER A 247 -20.65 7.35 -15.61
#